data_d017236e94f8cdcc1ff08bc80d237c17
#
_entry.id   d017236e94f8cdcc1ff08bc80d237c17
#
_cell.length_a   1.000
_cell.length_b   1.000
_cell.length_c   1.000
_cell.angle_alpha   90.00
_cell.angle_beta   90.00
_cell.angle_gamma   90.00
#
_symmetry.space_group_name_H-M   'P 1'
#
loop_
_entity.id
_entity.type
_entity.pdbx_description
1 polymer ?
#
loop_
_entity_poly.entity_id
_entity_poly.type
_entity_poly.pdbx_seq_one_letter_code
_entity_poly.pdbx_strand_id
1 'polypeptide(L)'
;PLLPYLPVLKEKGIGCYVQFTLNDYEEDGLETGVPPLEERIGTFKALSEILGKEAVIWRFDPLILTDGISIDTLLEKIERIGTEIHGCTEKLVFSFADIATYRRVKANMDDSGIPYREWDRQSMEELAGRLSRLNRDKGWRLELATCGENLDLGRYRISRNRCIDGDLIARLAWKDRELMSALGICVQEQPGPDFDMNALPYGAVLLPGNRYFISNHRKDPGQRTACGCMVS
;
A
#
# COMPACT_ATOMS: atom_id res chain seq x y z
N PRO A 1 13.85 10.52 9.62
CA PRO A 1 13.45 11.76 10.35
C PRO A 1 12.26 11.56 11.28
N LEU A 2 11.30 10.63 10.97
CA LEU A 2 10.07 10.41 11.76
C LEU A 2 10.31 9.58 13.03
N LEU A 3 11.18 8.58 12.99
CA LEU A 3 11.40 7.61 14.07
C LEU A 3 11.56 8.23 15.47
N PRO A 4 12.36 9.30 15.68
CA PRO A 4 12.54 9.90 17.00
C PRO A 4 11.28 10.54 17.57
N TYR A 5 10.29 10.86 16.74
CA TYR A 5 9.06 11.52 17.16
C TYR A 5 7.91 10.56 17.48
N LEU A 6 8.00 9.28 17.07
CA LEU A 6 6.96 8.30 17.32
C LEU A 6 6.64 8.10 18.82
N PRO A 7 7.63 8.00 19.73
CA PRO A 7 7.36 7.94 21.17
C PRO A 7 6.55 9.12 21.67
N VAL A 8 6.90 10.34 21.21
CA VAL A 8 6.21 11.58 21.59
C VAL A 8 4.76 11.59 21.12
N LEU A 9 4.49 11.10 19.90
CA LEU A 9 3.13 10.96 19.39
C LEU A 9 2.32 9.98 20.24
N LYS A 10 2.93 8.84 20.58
CA LYS A 10 2.31 7.82 21.43
C LYS A 10 1.98 8.36 22.82
N GLU A 11 2.89 9.10 23.46
CA GLU A 11 2.66 9.73 24.77
C GLU A 11 1.50 10.73 24.73
N LYS A 12 1.32 11.42 23.61
CA LYS A 12 0.21 12.35 23.38
C LYS A 12 -1.11 11.66 22.97
N GLY A 13 -1.13 10.33 22.88
CA GLY A 13 -2.30 9.60 22.42
C GLY A 13 -2.61 9.78 20.92
N ILE A 14 -1.65 10.24 20.14
CA ILE A 14 -1.81 10.43 18.70
C ILE A 14 -1.45 9.13 17.98
N GLY A 15 -2.46 8.45 17.42
CA GLY A 15 -2.27 7.31 16.54
C GLY A 15 -1.80 7.73 15.16
N CYS A 16 -0.95 6.93 14.53
CA CYS A 16 -0.54 7.13 13.15
C CYS A 16 -0.32 5.80 12.43
N TYR A 17 -0.46 5.80 11.13
CA TYR A 17 0.08 4.77 10.25
C TYR A 17 0.97 5.42 9.21
N VAL A 18 1.90 4.66 8.66
CA VAL A 18 2.91 5.17 7.73
C VAL A 18 2.77 4.44 6.39
N GLN A 19 2.64 5.19 5.32
CA GLN A 19 2.83 4.70 3.97
C GLN A 19 4.27 4.98 3.58
N PHE A 20 5.08 3.94 3.50
CA PHE A 20 6.52 4.06 3.26
C PHE A 20 6.84 3.65 1.84
N THR A 21 7.31 4.60 1.03
CA THR A 21 7.80 4.31 -0.31
C THR A 21 9.15 3.63 -0.21
N LEU A 22 9.22 2.42 -0.72
CA LEU A 22 10.41 1.59 -0.75
C LEU A 22 10.49 0.91 -2.11
N ASN A 23 11.12 1.62 -3.03
CA ASN A 23 11.44 1.18 -4.39
C ASN A 23 12.89 0.71 -4.44
N ASP A 24 13.32 0.23 -5.61
CA ASP A 24 14.65 -0.25 -5.88
C ASP A 24 15.14 0.27 -7.24
N TYR A 25 15.22 1.60 -7.35
CA TYR A 25 15.59 2.30 -8.57
C TYR A 25 16.94 3.05 -8.48
N GLU A 26 17.70 2.79 -7.42
CA GLU A 26 18.96 3.49 -7.15
C GLU A 26 19.96 3.25 -8.29
N GLU A 27 20.15 1.98 -8.70
CA GLU A 27 21.05 1.60 -9.80
C GLU A 27 20.55 2.04 -11.18
N ASP A 28 19.24 2.29 -11.30
CA ASP A 28 18.62 2.75 -12.55
C ASP A 28 18.70 4.28 -12.71
N GLY A 29 19.22 5.00 -11.71
CA GLY A 29 19.33 6.46 -11.72
C GLY A 29 18.00 7.21 -11.58
N LEU A 30 16.91 6.51 -11.22
CA LEU A 30 15.57 7.10 -11.04
C LEU A 30 15.31 7.59 -9.61
N GLU A 31 16.11 7.16 -8.64
CA GLU A 31 16.05 7.60 -7.24
C GLU A 31 17.38 8.25 -6.83
N THR A 32 17.59 9.51 -7.22
CA THR A 32 18.77 10.27 -6.83
C THR A 32 18.57 10.91 -5.46
N GLY A 33 19.60 10.81 -4.59
CA GLY A 33 19.60 11.48 -3.29
C GLY A 33 18.78 10.79 -2.19
N VAL A 34 18.30 9.57 -2.40
CA VAL A 34 17.72 8.74 -1.36
C VAL A 34 18.81 7.92 -0.63
N PRO A 35 18.61 7.56 0.65
CA PRO A 35 19.53 6.63 1.33
C PRO A 35 19.58 5.28 0.63
N PRO A 36 20.68 4.51 0.79
CA PRO A 36 20.80 3.16 0.24
C PRO A 36 19.62 2.25 0.59
N LEU A 37 19.28 1.33 -0.30
CA LEU A 37 18.13 0.43 -0.13
C LEU A 37 18.15 -0.31 1.21
N GLU A 38 19.31 -0.79 1.65
CA GLU A 38 19.47 -1.51 2.91
C GLU A 38 19.14 -0.63 4.13
N GLU A 39 19.52 0.64 4.12
CA GLU A 39 19.17 1.59 5.17
C GLU A 39 17.67 1.88 5.20
N ARG A 40 17.06 1.99 4.02
CA ARG A 40 15.60 2.18 3.89
C ARG A 40 14.83 0.95 4.37
N ILE A 41 15.30 -0.27 4.07
CA ILE A 41 14.77 -1.53 4.60
C ILE A 41 14.90 -1.56 6.13
N GLY A 42 16.07 -1.19 6.67
CA GLY A 42 16.27 -1.08 8.12
C GLY A 42 15.30 -0.10 8.78
N THR A 43 15.08 1.05 8.16
CA THR A 43 14.11 2.05 8.62
C THR A 43 12.67 1.50 8.58
N PHE A 44 12.30 0.76 7.54
CA PHE A 44 10.99 0.12 7.42
C PHE A 44 10.75 -0.89 8.54
N LYS A 45 11.73 -1.76 8.81
CA LYS A 45 11.68 -2.76 9.88
C LYS A 45 11.53 -2.08 11.26
N ALA A 46 12.31 -1.03 11.52
CA ALA A 46 12.21 -0.25 12.77
C ALA A 46 10.85 0.43 12.96
N LEU A 47 10.25 0.95 11.88
CA LEU A 47 8.88 1.48 11.92
C LEU A 47 7.87 0.41 12.29
N SER A 48 7.99 -0.78 11.70
CA SER A 48 7.11 -1.91 11.99
C SER A 48 7.24 -2.41 13.43
N GLU A 49 8.44 -2.42 13.99
CA GLU A 49 8.66 -2.78 15.40
C GLU A 49 7.98 -1.80 16.38
N ILE A 50 7.94 -0.50 16.03
CA ILE A 50 7.36 0.54 16.89
C ILE A 50 5.84 0.61 16.74
N LEU A 51 5.34 0.57 15.51
CA LEU A 51 3.93 0.84 15.17
C LEU A 51 3.07 -0.43 15.04
N GLY A 52 3.69 -1.58 14.81
CA GLY A 52 3.03 -2.80 14.36
C GLY A 52 2.99 -2.89 12.83
N LYS A 53 3.07 -4.12 12.31
CA LYS A 53 3.09 -4.41 10.86
C LYS A 53 1.83 -3.95 10.14
N GLU A 54 0.71 -3.88 10.84
CA GLU A 54 -0.57 -3.40 10.33
C GLU A 54 -0.60 -1.88 10.08
N ALA A 55 0.29 -1.13 10.74
CA ALA A 55 0.37 0.32 10.64
C ALA A 55 1.48 0.82 9.71
N VAL A 56 2.24 -0.08 9.08
CA VAL A 56 3.29 0.28 8.12
C VAL A 56 2.98 -0.35 6.78
N ILE A 57 2.64 0.48 5.80
CA ILE A 57 2.25 0.05 4.47
C ILE A 57 3.44 0.22 3.53
N TRP A 58 3.81 -0.86 2.87
CA TRP A 58 4.82 -0.80 1.83
C TRP A 58 4.23 -0.21 0.55
N ARG A 59 4.86 0.81 0.00
CA ARG A 59 4.55 1.34 -1.32
C ARG A 59 5.72 1.09 -2.26
N PHE A 60 5.49 0.27 -3.29
CA PHE A 60 6.35 0.21 -4.46
C PHE A 60 5.71 1.06 -5.55
N ASP A 61 6.00 2.35 -5.55
CA ASP A 61 5.17 3.35 -6.20
C ASP A 61 6.01 4.55 -6.67
N PRO A 62 6.05 4.83 -7.99
CA PRO A 62 5.36 4.10 -9.06
C PRO A 62 6.18 2.94 -9.66
N LEU A 63 5.50 2.04 -10.40
CA LEU A 63 6.12 1.09 -11.31
C LEU A 63 6.49 1.81 -12.61
N ILE A 64 7.76 1.81 -12.98
CA ILE A 64 8.27 2.50 -14.17
C ILE A 64 8.85 1.50 -15.14
N LEU A 65 8.46 1.57 -16.41
CA LEU A 65 9.08 0.81 -17.50
C LEU A 65 10.07 1.69 -18.24
N THR A 66 11.27 1.16 -18.46
CA THR A 66 12.31 1.78 -19.31
C THR A 66 12.88 0.73 -20.26
N ASP A 67 13.86 1.10 -21.07
CA ASP A 67 14.56 0.11 -21.88
C ASP A 67 15.38 -0.88 -21.03
N GLY A 68 15.82 -0.45 -19.83
CA GLY A 68 16.53 -1.30 -18.88
C GLY A 68 15.64 -1.97 -17.84
N ILE A 69 14.40 -1.48 -17.64
CA ILE A 69 13.48 -1.99 -16.61
C ILE A 69 12.26 -2.62 -17.30
N SER A 70 12.25 -3.93 -17.35
CA SER A 70 11.14 -4.75 -17.83
C SER A 70 10.19 -5.14 -16.69
N ILE A 71 9.09 -5.84 -17.03
CA ILE A 71 8.21 -6.47 -16.04
C ILE A 71 8.98 -7.50 -15.20
N ASP A 72 9.88 -8.27 -15.82
CA ASP A 72 10.72 -9.24 -15.09
C ASP A 72 11.60 -8.53 -14.06
N THR A 73 12.31 -7.49 -14.48
CA THR A 73 13.16 -6.67 -13.60
C THR A 73 12.36 -6.06 -12.43
N LEU A 74 11.16 -5.54 -12.69
CA LEU A 74 10.29 -4.99 -11.64
C LEU A 74 9.89 -6.07 -10.62
N LEU A 75 9.54 -7.25 -11.08
CA LEU A 75 9.17 -8.37 -10.20
C LEU A 75 10.37 -8.85 -9.38
N GLU A 76 11.58 -8.90 -9.95
CA GLU A 76 12.81 -9.22 -9.22
C GLU A 76 13.11 -8.18 -8.12
N LYS A 77 12.96 -6.88 -8.43
CA LYS A 77 13.11 -5.80 -7.45
C LYS A 77 12.08 -5.91 -6.31
N ILE A 78 10.82 -6.15 -6.65
CA ILE A 78 9.76 -6.38 -5.66
C ILE A 78 10.04 -7.63 -4.83
N GLU A 79 10.51 -8.70 -5.45
CA GLU A 79 10.86 -9.94 -4.75
C GLU A 79 12.01 -9.74 -3.76
N ARG A 80 13.05 -9.01 -4.17
CA ARG A 80 14.21 -8.67 -3.32
C ARG A 80 13.76 -7.95 -2.06
N ILE A 81 12.99 -6.87 -2.20
CA ILE A 81 12.48 -6.11 -1.06
C ILE A 81 11.48 -6.94 -0.24
N GLY A 82 10.50 -7.55 -0.91
CA GLY A 82 9.44 -8.31 -0.23
C GLY A 82 9.98 -9.47 0.60
N THR A 83 11.03 -10.13 0.16
CA THR A 83 11.71 -11.18 0.94
C THR A 83 12.22 -10.66 2.28
N GLU A 84 12.68 -9.42 2.32
CA GLU A 84 13.20 -8.78 3.51
C GLU A 84 12.13 -8.24 4.47
N ILE A 85 10.98 -7.80 3.94
CA ILE A 85 10.01 -7.02 4.73
C ILE A 85 8.61 -7.62 4.84
N HIS A 86 8.29 -8.74 4.16
CA HIS A 86 6.93 -9.32 4.15
C HIS A 86 6.38 -9.64 5.55
N GLY A 87 7.24 -9.89 6.53
CA GLY A 87 6.84 -10.07 7.93
C GLY A 87 6.58 -8.76 8.70
N CYS A 88 6.97 -7.62 8.11
CA CYS A 88 6.93 -6.29 8.71
C CYS A 88 5.78 -5.42 8.18
N THR A 89 4.94 -5.95 7.29
CA THR A 89 3.78 -5.25 6.73
C THR A 89 2.69 -6.24 6.37
N GLU A 90 1.46 -5.76 6.26
CA GLU A 90 0.32 -6.56 5.79
C GLU A 90 -0.11 -6.15 4.38
N LYS A 91 0.44 -5.04 3.84
CA LYS A 91 -0.07 -4.47 2.59
C LYS A 91 1.05 -3.95 1.70
N LEU A 92 0.97 -4.32 0.41
CA LEU A 92 1.76 -3.73 -0.67
C LEU A 92 0.84 -2.89 -1.56
N VAL A 93 1.17 -1.62 -1.67
CA VAL A 93 0.51 -0.68 -2.60
C VAL A 93 1.46 -0.36 -3.74
N PHE A 94 0.94 -0.32 -4.96
CA PHE A 94 1.70 0.08 -6.13
C PHE A 94 0.84 0.93 -7.07
N SER A 95 1.49 1.64 -7.99
CA SER A 95 0.82 2.31 -9.11
C SER A 95 1.62 2.13 -10.39
N PHE A 96 0.93 2.19 -11.52
CA PHE A 96 1.58 2.25 -12.81
C PHE A 96 1.91 3.71 -13.14
N ALA A 97 3.14 3.98 -13.55
CA ALA A 97 3.55 5.34 -13.91
C ALA A 97 2.82 5.78 -15.18
N ASP A 98 2.08 6.89 -15.08
CA ASP A 98 1.48 7.59 -16.21
C ASP A 98 2.33 8.84 -16.48
N ILE A 99 3.47 8.63 -17.14
CA ILE A 99 4.48 9.67 -17.32
C ILE A 99 3.97 10.77 -18.25
N ALA A 100 3.19 10.40 -19.27
CA ALA A 100 2.64 11.36 -20.22
C ALA A 100 1.68 12.37 -19.57
N THR A 101 0.90 11.94 -18.58
CA THR A 101 -0.07 12.80 -17.88
C THR A 101 0.61 13.77 -16.90
N TYR A 102 1.71 13.36 -16.26
CA TYR A 102 2.39 14.16 -15.25
C TYR A 102 3.54 14.96 -15.84
N ARG A 103 3.27 16.20 -16.31
CA ARG A 103 4.24 17.07 -17.01
C ARG A 103 5.60 17.19 -16.31
N ARG A 104 5.63 17.28 -14.98
CA ARG A 104 6.88 17.38 -14.22
C ARG A 104 7.69 16.09 -14.27
N VAL A 105 7.01 14.94 -14.13
CA VAL A 105 7.66 13.62 -14.22
C VAL A 105 8.21 13.43 -15.63
N LYS A 106 7.41 13.75 -16.66
CA LYS A 106 7.86 13.70 -18.06
C LYS A 106 9.09 14.57 -18.28
N ALA A 107 9.09 15.82 -17.83
CA ALA A 107 10.24 16.71 -17.97
C ALA A 107 11.49 16.16 -17.28
N ASN A 108 11.35 15.62 -16.06
CA ASN A 108 12.47 15.01 -15.34
C ASN A 108 13.03 13.78 -16.09
N MET A 109 12.16 12.94 -16.66
CA MET A 109 12.57 11.77 -17.45
C MET A 109 13.27 12.20 -18.74
N ASP A 110 12.72 13.18 -19.45
CA ASP A 110 13.30 13.75 -20.67
C ASP A 110 14.68 14.37 -20.36
N ASP A 111 14.81 15.13 -19.26
CA ASP A 111 16.06 15.75 -18.81
C ASP A 111 17.12 14.72 -18.39
N SER A 112 16.70 13.60 -17.80
CA SER A 112 17.61 12.52 -17.41
C SER A 112 18.14 11.73 -18.60
N GLY A 113 17.50 11.84 -19.76
CA GLY A 113 17.83 11.07 -20.95
C GLY A 113 17.53 9.57 -20.83
N ILE A 114 16.72 9.17 -19.85
CA ILE A 114 16.33 7.76 -19.66
C ILE A 114 15.11 7.47 -20.52
N PRO A 115 15.20 6.61 -21.54
CA PRO A 115 14.06 6.22 -22.36
C PRO A 115 13.04 5.46 -21.51
N TYR A 116 11.79 5.86 -21.56
CA TYR A 116 10.71 5.21 -20.83
C TYR A 116 9.62 4.69 -21.77
N ARG A 117 8.80 3.76 -21.27
CA ARG A 117 7.65 3.22 -21.97
C ARG A 117 6.40 3.38 -21.10
N GLU A 118 5.31 3.80 -21.74
CA GLU A 118 4.01 3.85 -21.06
C GLU A 118 3.46 2.44 -20.86
N TRP A 119 2.70 2.31 -19.80
CA TRP A 119 1.95 1.09 -19.53
C TRP A 119 0.72 1.00 -20.45
N ASP A 120 0.56 -0.12 -21.11
CA ASP A 120 -0.70 -0.49 -21.73
C ASP A 120 -1.49 -1.46 -20.83
N ARG A 121 -2.75 -1.68 -21.17
CA ARG A 121 -3.63 -2.57 -20.39
C ARG A 121 -3.08 -3.98 -20.28
N GLN A 122 -2.50 -4.51 -21.35
CA GLN A 122 -2.00 -5.88 -21.38
C GLN A 122 -0.81 -6.06 -20.43
N SER A 123 0.15 -5.14 -20.48
CA SER A 123 1.33 -5.17 -19.60
C SER A 123 0.96 -4.93 -18.13
N MET A 124 -0.02 -4.06 -17.85
CA MET A 124 -0.56 -3.87 -16.50
C MET A 124 -1.18 -5.17 -15.96
N GLU A 125 -2.00 -5.85 -16.77
CA GLU A 125 -2.65 -7.12 -16.39
C GLU A 125 -1.64 -8.26 -16.25
N GLU A 126 -0.60 -8.29 -17.08
CA GLU A 126 0.50 -9.25 -16.99
C GLU A 126 1.25 -9.10 -15.66
N LEU A 127 1.71 -7.88 -15.34
CA LEU A 127 2.39 -7.61 -14.08
C LEU A 127 1.49 -7.96 -12.89
N ALA A 128 0.23 -7.52 -12.89
CA ALA A 128 -0.72 -7.79 -11.82
C ALA A 128 -0.89 -9.29 -11.56
N GLY A 129 -1.06 -10.08 -12.62
CA GLY A 129 -1.20 -11.53 -12.51
C GLY A 129 0.06 -12.22 -11.99
N ARG A 130 1.22 -11.74 -12.42
CA ARG A 130 2.52 -12.29 -11.98
C ARG A 130 2.86 -11.88 -10.55
N LEU A 131 2.58 -10.64 -10.16
CA LEU A 131 2.76 -10.16 -8.79
C LEU A 131 1.86 -10.90 -7.81
N SER A 132 0.59 -11.13 -8.18
CA SER A 132 -0.33 -11.93 -7.36
C SER A 132 0.18 -13.38 -7.16
N ARG A 133 0.75 -13.99 -8.20
CA ARG A 133 1.39 -15.32 -8.09
C ARG A 133 2.61 -15.27 -7.20
N LEU A 134 3.51 -14.31 -7.40
CA LEU A 134 4.71 -14.12 -6.59
C LEU A 134 4.36 -14.02 -5.09
N ASN A 135 3.41 -13.15 -4.74
CA ASN A 135 2.94 -12.98 -3.37
C ASN A 135 2.43 -14.29 -2.73
N ARG A 136 1.68 -15.09 -3.50
CA ARG A 136 1.18 -16.40 -3.07
C ARG A 136 2.30 -17.44 -2.95
N ASP A 137 3.12 -17.57 -3.99
CA ASP A 137 4.10 -18.64 -4.12
C ASP A 137 5.26 -18.46 -3.11
N LYS A 138 5.58 -17.20 -2.75
CA LYS A 138 6.50 -16.86 -1.66
C LYS A 138 5.86 -16.92 -0.27
N GLY A 139 4.55 -17.12 -0.18
CA GLY A 139 3.83 -17.20 1.08
C GLY A 139 3.75 -15.89 1.86
N TRP A 140 3.97 -14.74 1.22
CA TRP A 140 3.94 -13.43 1.89
C TRP A 140 2.55 -13.06 2.40
N ARG A 141 1.50 -13.42 1.65
CA ARG A 141 0.09 -13.17 2.01
C ARG A 141 -0.23 -11.67 2.22
N LEU A 142 0.49 -10.80 1.53
CA LEU A 142 0.22 -9.37 1.57
C LEU A 142 -1.12 -9.06 0.89
N GLU A 143 -1.87 -8.12 1.44
CA GLU A 143 -2.92 -7.44 0.71
C GLU A 143 -2.27 -6.63 -0.43
N LEU A 144 -2.71 -6.88 -1.66
CA LEU A 144 -2.24 -6.15 -2.83
C LEU A 144 -3.25 -5.08 -3.20
N ALA A 145 -2.80 -3.84 -3.38
CA ALA A 145 -3.65 -2.75 -3.79
C ALA A 145 -2.95 -1.83 -4.79
N THR A 146 -3.73 -1.21 -5.70
CA THR A 146 -3.21 -0.27 -6.69
C THR A 146 -3.90 1.08 -6.61
N CYS A 147 -3.14 2.15 -6.88
CA CYS A 147 -3.64 3.51 -6.94
C CYS A 147 -3.98 3.91 -8.38
N GLY A 148 -5.00 4.73 -8.54
CA GLY A 148 -5.16 5.62 -9.70
C GLY A 148 -5.86 5.05 -10.92
N GLU A 149 -5.91 3.76 -11.14
CA GLU A 149 -6.33 3.18 -12.41
C GLU A 149 -7.83 2.88 -12.50
N ASN A 150 -8.42 3.12 -13.66
CA ASN A 150 -9.76 2.64 -14.02
C ASN A 150 -9.74 1.15 -14.45
N LEU A 151 -8.70 0.43 -14.05
CA LEU A 151 -8.50 -0.97 -14.37
C LEU A 151 -8.99 -1.84 -13.21
N ASP A 152 -9.92 -2.74 -13.50
CA ASP A 152 -10.37 -3.74 -12.53
C ASP A 152 -9.36 -4.91 -12.49
N LEU A 153 -8.61 -4.97 -11.41
CA LEU A 153 -7.65 -6.04 -11.12
C LEU A 153 -8.17 -7.04 -10.07
N GLY A 154 -9.46 -6.99 -9.74
CA GLY A 154 -10.09 -7.87 -8.74
C GLY A 154 -9.90 -9.35 -9.02
N ARG A 155 -9.84 -9.77 -10.30
CA ARG A 155 -9.53 -11.16 -10.71
C ARG A 155 -8.16 -11.66 -10.24
N TYR A 156 -7.22 -10.72 -9.99
CA TYR A 156 -5.89 -11.01 -9.44
C TYR A 156 -5.83 -10.80 -7.92
N ARG A 157 -6.98 -10.56 -7.26
CA ARG A 157 -7.07 -10.23 -5.82
C ARG A 157 -6.30 -8.95 -5.47
N ILE A 158 -6.28 -7.99 -6.38
CA ILE A 158 -5.70 -6.67 -6.17
C ILE A 158 -6.86 -5.69 -6.01
N SER A 159 -6.90 -5.02 -4.87
CA SER A 159 -7.94 -4.04 -4.54
C SER A 159 -7.56 -2.64 -5.03
N ARG A 160 -8.54 -1.75 -5.08
CA ARG A 160 -8.26 -0.33 -5.29
C ARG A 160 -7.79 0.28 -3.98
N ASN A 161 -6.63 0.91 -4.00
CA ASN A 161 -6.08 1.59 -2.83
C ASN A 161 -6.81 2.92 -2.56
N ARG A 162 -6.82 3.31 -1.30
CA ARG A 162 -7.24 4.64 -0.84
C ARG A 162 -6.03 5.35 -0.23
N CYS A 163 -5.79 6.61 -0.61
CA CYS A 163 -4.73 7.42 -0.03
C CYS A 163 -4.96 7.65 1.48
N ILE A 164 -6.22 7.81 1.88
CA ILE A 164 -6.67 7.77 3.28
C ILE A 164 -7.52 6.51 3.42
N ASP A 165 -6.98 5.53 4.12
CA ASP A 165 -7.63 4.23 4.31
C ASP A 165 -8.46 4.24 5.60
N GLY A 166 -9.74 4.58 5.46
CA GLY A 166 -10.68 4.65 6.59
C GLY A 166 -10.87 3.32 7.30
N ASP A 167 -10.80 2.19 6.56
CA ASP A 167 -10.92 0.86 7.17
C ASP A 167 -9.68 0.51 8.00
N LEU A 168 -8.50 0.88 7.51
CA LEU A 168 -7.26 0.75 8.27
C LEU A 168 -7.29 1.62 9.52
N ILE A 169 -7.68 2.89 9.40
CA ILE A 169 -7.81 3.81 10.53
C ILE A 169 -8.76 3.23 11.57
N ALA A 170 -9.92 2.74 11.13
CA ALA A 170 -10.89 2.13 12.02
C ALA A 170 -10.34 0.86 12.69
N ARG A 171 -9.61 0.02 11.95
CA ARG A 171 -8.98 -1.19 12.51
C ARG A 171 -7.94 -0.87 13.57
N LEU A 172 -7.15 0.18 13.38
CA LEU A 172 -6.10 0.60 14.31
C LEU A 172 -6.68 1.32 15.55
N ALA A 173 -7.76 2.08 15.38
CA ALA A 173 -8.31 2.97 16.42
C ALA A 173 -9.78 2.66 16.79
N TRP A 174 -10.25 1.42 16.62
CA TRP A 174 -11.66 1.02 16.82
C TRP A 174 -12.24 1.32 18.21
N LYS A 175 -11.40 1.54 19.23
CA LYS A 175 -11.80 1.92 20.58
C LYS A 175 -12.14 3.41 20.71
N ASP A 176 -11.70 4.23 19.77
CA ASP A 176 -11.99 5.65 19.73
C ASP A 176 -13.39 5.88 19.15
N ARG A 177 -14.36 6.12 20.05
CA ARG A 177 -15.78 6.26 19.69
C ARG A 177 -16.04 7.52 18.87
N GLU A 178 -15.32 8.60 19.13
CA GLU A 178 -15.49 9.86 18.39
C GLU A 178 -14.99 9.69 16.96
N LEU A 179 -13.82 9.07 16.78
CA LEU A 179 -13.27 8.76 15.49
C LEU A 179 -14.17 7.78 14.72
N MET A 180 -14.68 6.72 15.36
CA MET A 180 -15.61 5.79 14.70
C MET A 180 -16.89 6.49 14.24
N SER A 181 -17.43 7.37 15.07
CA SER A 181 -18.59 8.20 14.71
C SER A 181 -18.30 9.11 13.53
N ALA A 182 -17.15 9.77 13.53
CA ALA A 182 -16.72 10.65 12.44
C ALA A 182 -16.52 9.90 11.11
N LEU A 183 -16.05 8.65 11.17
CA LEU A 183 -15.90 7.76 10.02
C LEU A 183 -17.23 7.12 9.58
N GLY A 184 -18.30 7.30 10.33
CA GLY A 184 -19.60 6.66 10.10
C GLY A 184 -19.55 5.13 10.27
N ILE A 185 -18.65 4.64 11.12
CA ILE A 185 -18.42 3.21 11.38
C ILE A 185 -19.10 2.80 12.68
N CYS A 186 -19.90 1.74 12.61
CA CYS A 186 -20.50 1.09 13.77
C CYS A 186 -19.76 -0.23 14.05
N VAL A 187 -19.08 -0.29 15.17
CA VAL A 187 -18.46 -1.53 15.65
C VAL A 187 -19.53 -2.44 16.23
N GLN A 188 -19.58 -3.67 15.74
CA GLN A 188 -20.50 -4.72 16.17
C GLN A 188 -19.74 -5.82 16.88
N GLU A 189 -20.43 -6.55 17.76
CA GLU A 189 -19.89 -7.71 18.46
C GLU A 189 -20.72 -8.94 18.11
N GLN A 190 -20.06 -10.03 17.74
CA GLN A 190 -20.72 -11.29 17.49
C GLN A 190 -20.95 -11.99 18.84
N PRO A 191 -22.19 -12.37 19.16
CA PRO A 191 -22.46 -13.06 20.39
C PRO A 191 -21.91 -14.50 20.37
N GLY A 192 -21.37 -14.95 21.50
CA GLY A 192 -20.91 -16.32 21.70
C GLY A 192 -19.40 -16.43 21.98
N PRO A 193 -18.97 -17.59 22.51
CA PRO A 193 -17.58 -17.81 22.87
C PRO A 193 -16.67 -17.98 21.64
N ASP A 194 -17.21 -18.51 20.53
CA ASP A 194 -16.49 -18.80 19.30
C ASP A 194 -16.92 -17.84 18.20
N PHE A 195 -15.94 -17.30 17.47
CA PHE A 195 -16.19 -16.39 16.38
C PHE A 195 -16.50 -17.18 15.09
N ASP A 196 -17.75 -17.10 14.64
CA ASP A 196 -18.15 -17.75 13.38
C ASP A 196 -17.91 -16.85 12.18
N MET A 197 -16.84 -17.16 11.43
CA MET A 197 -16.48 -16.46 10.20
C MET A 197 -17.56 -16.57 9.11
N ASN A 198 -18.33 -17.66 9.07
CA ASN A 198 -19.35 -17.89 8.04
C ASN A 198 -20.64 -17.09 8.30
N ALA A 199 -20.85 -16.67 9.55
CA ALA A 199 -21.98 -15.84 9.93
C ALA A 199 -21.74 -14.33 9.71
N LEU A 200 -20.54 -13.95 9.26
CA LEU A 200 -20.22 -12.55 9.01
C LEU A 200 -20.89 -12.03 7.75
N PRO A 201 -21.44 -10.82 7.79
CA PRO A 201 -21.94 -10.17 6.59
C PRO A 201 -20.80 -9.85 5.61
N TYR A 202 -21.14 -9.82 4.34
CA TYR A 202 -20.18 -9.46 3.31
C TYR A 202 -19.61 -8.05 3.53
N GLY A 203 -18.28 -7.93 3.44
CA GLY A 203 -17.57 -6.67 3.69
C GLY A 203 -17.24 -6.42 5.15
N ALA A 204 -17.41 -7.43 6.04
CA ALA A 204 -16.98 -7.33 7.41
C ALA A 204 -15.46 -7.22 7.53
N VAL A 205 -14.99 -6.28 8.33
CA VAL A 205 -13.60 -6.11 8.74
C VAL A 205 -13.48 -6.57 10.18
N LEU A 206 -12.59 -7.53 10.43
CA LEU A 206 -12.40 -8.13 11.73
C LEU A 206 -11.64 -7.23 12.69
N LEU A 207 -12.05 -7.26 13.94
CA LEU A 207 -11.43 -6.59 15.07
C LEU A 207 -11.13 -7.60 16.19
N PRO A 208 -10.24 -7.29 17.11
CA PRO A 208 -10.00 -8.14 18.27
C PRO A 208 -11.25 -8.37 19.12
N GLY A 209 -11.39 -9.57 19.71
CA GLY A 209 -12.43 -9.91 20.69
C GLY A 209 -13.83 -10.03 20.08
N ASN A 210 -13.99 -10.86 19.05
CA ASN A 210 -15.27 -11.15 18.38
C ASN A 210 -16.00 -9.91 17.84
N ARG A 211 -15.28 -8.86 17.50
CA ARG A 211 -15.82 -7.63 16.96
C ARG A 211 -15.54 -7.48 15.48
N TYR A 212 -16.41 -6.74 14.82
CA TYR A 212 -16.26 -6.41 13.41
C TYR A 212 -16.98 -5.10 13.08
N PHE A 213 -16.70 -4.53 11.93
CA PHE A 213 -17.52 -3.48 11.32
C PHE A 213 -17.69 -3.77 9.84
N ILE A 214 -18.71 -3.17 9.25
CA ILE A 214 -18.91 -3.26 7.80
C ILE A 214 -18.15 -2.13 7.11
N SER A 215 -17.27 -2.51 6.21
CA SER A 215 -16.53 -1.52 5.40
C SER A 215 -17.48 -0.63 4.62
N ASN A 216 -17.25 0.68 4.70
CA ASN A 216 -17.96 1.68 3.91
C ASN A 216 -17.47 1.75 2.44
N HIS A 217 -16.57 0.88 2.02
CA HIS A 217 -15.98 0.82 0.68
C HIS A 217 -16.97 0.80 -0.49
N ARG A 218 -18.24 0.44 -0.22
CA ARG A 218 -19.26 0.30 -1.25
C ARG A 218 -20.13 1.54 -1.46
N LYS A 219 -20.03 2.56 -0.60
CA LYS A 219 -20.93 3.71 -0.66
C LYS A 219 -20.42 4.85 -1.51
N ASP A 220 -19.23 4.77 -2.08
CA ASP A 220 -18.63 5.90 -2.78
C ASP A 220 -18.16 5.56 -4.20
N PRO A 221 -19.09 5.40 -5.17
CA PRO A 221 -18.73 5.30 -6.59
C PRO A 221 -18.27 6.64 -7.18
N GLY A 222 -18.25 7.73 -6.40
CA GLY A 222 -18.13 9.10 -6.89
C GLY A 222 -16.94 9.92 -6.39
N GLN A 223 -16.17 9.49 -5.40
CA GLN A 223 -14.97 10.23 -5.03
C GLN A 223 -13.85 9.99 -6.05
N ARG A 224 -13.92 10.76 -7.13
CA ARG A 224 -12.73 11.15 -7.89
C ARG A 224 -11.91 12.12 -7.04
N THR A 225 -11.38 11.67 -5.94
CA THR A 225 -10.23 12.35 -5.35
C THR A 225 -9.07 11.98 -6.24
N ALA A 226 -8.61 12.96 -7.01
CA ALA A 226 -7.30 12.90 -7.60
C ALA A 226 -6.36 12.43 -6.50
N CYS A 227 -5.80 11.24 -6.65
CA CYS A 227 -4.77 10.77 -5.75
C CYS A 227 -3.62 11.75 -5.92
N GLY A 228 -3.43 12.64 -4.95
CA GLY A 228 -2.33 13.57 -4.93
C GLY A 228 -1.03 12.85 -4.59
N CYS A 229 -0.76 11.76 -5.31
CA CYS A 229 0.57 11.16 -5.36
C CYS A 229 1.46 12.15 -6.10
N MET A 230 1.75 13.27 -5.45
CA MET A 230 2.82 14.12 -5.89
C MET A 230 4.11 13.36 -5.61
N VAL A 231 4.68 12.84 -6.68
CA VAL A 231 6.10 12.51 -6.69
C VAL A 231 6.83 13.84 -6.52
N SER A 232 7.33 14.07 -5.31
CA SER A 232 8.23 15.19 -5.00
C SER A 232 9.61 14.92 -5.54
#